data_fe70d4dff8c261b3281b0198b13f7214
#
_entry.id   fe70d4dff8c261b3281b0198b13f7214
#
_cell.length_a   1.000
_cell.length_b   1.000
_cell.length_c   1.000
_cell.angle_alpha   90.00
_cell.angle_beta   90.00
_cell.angle_gamma   90.00
#
_symmetry.space_group_name_H-M   'P 1'
#
loop_
_entity.id
_entity.type
_entity.pdbx_description
1 polymer ?
#
loop_
_entity_poly.entity_id
_entity_poly.type
_entity_poly.pdbx_seq_one_letter_code
_entity_poly.pdbx_strand_id
1 'polypeptide(L)'
;KTITVDGPTLRNKKLFYDSVISKASVWIPEMKASDFEEIMRRKYEAREKSKDYVEDAEEDLRFIKHFKNYISEEKAYTNKKELAYFGMPYFNQEKNVLEFNLDKFEDYLHRQKVNLARVDLVIKCQKILKAKKNHGKYGTKSCVSWRMINQKIDKEDLIVDGEYEEITNEQ
;
A
#
# COMPACT_ATOMS: atom_id res chain seq x y z
N LYS A 1 -5.69 -30.24 17.08
CA LYS A 1 -4.57 -30.69 16.22
C LYS A 1 -4.86 -30.27 14.78
N THR A 2 -3.92 -29.59 14.12
CA THR A 2 -4.03 -29.23 12.70
C THR A 2 -3.42 -30.38 11.87
N ILE A 3 -4.13 -30.81 10.84
CA ILE A 3 -3.66 -31.85 9.92
C ILE A 3 -3.41 -31.18 8.58
N THR A 4 -2.20 -31.33 8.08
CA THR A 4 -1.85 -30.85 6.73
C THR A 4 -2.00 -32.02 5.75
N VAL A 5 -2.74 -31.78 4.66
CA VAL A 5 -3.00 -32.74 3.59
C VAL A 5 -2.60 -32.10 2.26
N ASP A 6 -1.91 -32.83 1.41
CA ASP A 6 -1.50 -32.33 0.09
C ASP A 6 -2.64 -32.26 -0.93
N GLY A 7 -2.41 -31.55 -2.04
CA GLY A 7 -3.42 -31.34 -3.07
C GLY A 7 -3.92 -32.62 -3.74
N PRO A 8 -3.07 -33.58 -4.12
CA PRO A 8 -3.51 -34.85 -4.66
C PRO A 8 -4.39 -35.66 -3.70
N THR A 9 -4.04 -35.70 -2.42
CA THR A 9 -4.83 -36.39 -1.38
C THR A 9 -6.20 -35.71 -1.19
N LEU A 10 -6.28 -34.37 -1.27
CA LEU A 10 -7.56 -33.65 -1.18
C LEU A 10 -8.50 -33.91 -2.36
N ARG A 11 -7.99 -34.30 -3.52
CA ARG A 11 -8.82 -34.61 -4.71
C ARG A 11 -9.38 -36.01 -4.71
N ASN A 12 -8.88 -36.88 -3.86
CA ASN A 12 -9.30 -38.26 -3.78
C ASN A 12 -9.94 -38.55 -2.42
N LYS A 13 -11.26 -38.82 -2.44
CA LYS A 13 -12.05 -39.09 -1.24
C LYS A 13 -11.40 -40.19 -0.36
N LYS A 14 -11.00 -41.30 -0.93
CA LYS A 14 -10.40 -42.41 -0.20
C LYS A 14 -9.08 -42.00 0.46
N LEU A 15 -8.16 -41.40 -0.32
CA LEU A 15 -6.87 -40.94 0.20
C LEU A 15 -7.04 -39.90 1.29
N PHE A 16 -8.04 -39.00 1.17
CA PHE A 16 -8.36 -38.04 2.19
C PHE A 16 -8.76 -38.72 3.51
N TYR A 17 -9.71 -39.65 3.45
CA TYR A 17 -10.14 -40.40 4.64
C TYR A 17 -8.99 -41.18 5.29
N ASP A 18 -8.22 -41.90 4.49
CA ASP A 18 -7.07 -42.69 4.97
C ASP A 18 -6.03 -41.77 5.65
N SER A 19 -5.76 -40.60 5.05
CA SER A 19 -4.83 -39.63 5.62
C SER A 19 -5.33 -38.98 6.92
N VAL A 20 -6.62 -38.66 7.01
CA VAL A 20 -7.19 -38.06 8.22
C VAL A 20 -7.28 -39.06 9.35
N ILE A 21 -7.73 -40.27 9.07
CA ILE A 21 -7.82 -41.36 10.07
C ILE A 21 -6.43 -41.69 10.61
N SER A 22 -5.44 -41.84 9.72
CA SER A 22 -4.08 -42.22 10.12
C SER A 22 -3.36 -41.10 10.91
N LYS A 23 -3.53 -39.85 10.51
CA LYS A 23 -2.82 -38.69 11.14
C LYS A 23 -3.52 -38.19 12.38
N ALA A 24 -4.85 -38.18 12.42
CA ALA A 24 -5.64 -37.66 13.54
C ALA A 24 -6.00 -38.70 14.57
N SER A 25 -5.97 -39.98 14.18
CA SER A 25 -6.54 -41.10 14.97
C SER A 25 -8.03 -40.86 15.32
N VAL A 26 -8.76 -40.23 14.40
CA VAL A 26 -10.18 -39.92 14.55
C VAL A 26 -10.94 -40.58 13.41
N TRP A 27 -11.97 -41.34 13.79
CA TRP A 27 -12.89 -41.86 12.80
C TRP A 27 -13.84 -40.76 12.29
N ILE A 28 -13.93 -40.64 10.97
CA ILE A 28 -14.85 -39.68 10.34
C ILE A 28 -15.93 -40.50 9.60
N PRO A 29 -17.22 -40.20 9.79
CA PRO A 29 -18.30 -40.83 9.04
C PRO A 29 -18.09 -40.66 7.54
N GLU A 30 -18.31 -41.72 6.78
CA GLU A 30 -18.20 -41.66 5.34
C GLU A 30 -19.33 -40.80 4.76
N MET A 31 -18.99 -39.72 4.05
CA MET A 31 -19.95 -38.89 3.35
C MET A 31 -20.16 -39.35 1.91
N LYS A 32 -21.26 -38.95 1.30
CA LYS A 32 -21.52 -39.21 -0.14
C LYS A 32 -20.45 -38.53 -0.99
N ALA A 33 -20.17 -39.08 -2.17
CA ALA A 33 -19.18 -38.54 -3.07
C ALA A 33 -19.52 -37.10 -3.50
N SER A 34 -20.80 -36.83 -3.78
CA SER A 34 -21.29 -35.49 -4.11
C SER A 34 -21.03 -34.42 -3.02
N ASP A 35 -21.20 -34.82 -1.76
CA ASP A 35 -21.04 -33.91 -0.64
C ASP A 35 -19.55 -33.65 -0.41
N PHE A 36 -18.69 -34.66 -0.61
CA PHE A 36 -17.25 -34.49 -0.56
C PHE A 36 -16.75 -33.54 -1.66
N GLU A 37 -17.20 -33.72 -2.89
CA GLU A 37 -16.86 -32.88 -4.04
C GLU A 37 -17.29 -31.41 -3.79
N GLU A 38 -18.51 -31.21 -3.28
CA GLU A 38 -19.02 -29.88 -2.96
C GLU A 38 -18.19 -29.19 -1.86
N ILE A 39 -17.82 -29.91 -0.80
CA ILE A 39 -16.95 -29.39 0.26
C ILE A 39 -15.58 -29.04 -0.30
N MET A 40 -15.00 -29.89 -1.15
CA MET A 40 -13.69 -29.63 -1.75
C MET A 40 -13.77 -28.41 -2.70
N ARG A 41 -14.81 -28.32 -3.52
CA ARG A 41 -15.03 -27.16 -4.38
C ARG A 41 -15.07 -25.86 -3.58
N ARG A 42 -15.87 -25.78 -2.52
CA ARG A 42 -15.95 -24.61 -1.63
C ARG A 42 -14.61 -24.27 -0.98
N LYS A 43 -13.83 -25.27 -0.59
CA LYS A 43 -12.49 -25.07 -0.02
C LYS A 43 -11.50 -24.50 -1.05
N TYR A 44 -11.55 -24.96 -2.31
CA TYR A 44 -10.74 -24.39 -3.37
C TYR A 44 -11.11 -22.95 -3.68
N GLU A 45 -12.40 -22.66 -3.84
CA GLU A 45 -12.90 -21.30 -4.06
C GLU A 45 -12.51 -20.34 -2.91
N ALA A 46 -12.61 -20.79 -1.66
CA ALA A 46 -12.20 -20.02 -0.50
C ALA A 46 -10.69 -19.78 -0.47
N ARG A 47 -9.87 -20.76 -0.92
CA ARG A 47 -8.42 -20.64 -1.01
C ARG A 47 -8.00 -19.65 -2.10
N GLU A 48 -8.63 -19.69 -3.27
CA GLU A 48 -8.37 -18.72 -4.35
C GLU A 48 -8.69 -17.32 -3.89
N LYS A 49 -9.89 -17.09 -3.33
CA LYS A 49 -10.27 -15.79 -2.75
C LYS A 49 -9.29 -15.32 -1.67
N SER A 50 -8.76 -16.23 -0.85
CA SER A 50 -7.77 -15.85 0.17
C SER A 50 -6.40 -15.53 -0.42
N LYS A 51 -6.01 -16.15 -1.53
CA LYS A 51 -4.77 -15.81 -2.25
C LYS A 51 -4.87 -14.42 -2.88
N ASP A 52 -5.98 -14.14 -3.60
CA ASP A 52 -6.23 -12.84 -4.19
C ASP A 52 -6.18 -11.75 -3.11
N TYR A 53 -6.80 -12.00 -1.95
CA TYR A 53 -6.76 -11.07 -0.81
C TYR A 53 -5.35 -10.88 -0.23
N VAL A 54 -4.54 -11.93 -0.17
CA VAL A 54 -3.15 -11.84 0.33
C VAL A 54 -2.27 -11.10 -0.68
N GLU A 55 -2.43 -11.38 -1.99
CA GLU A 55 -1.69 -10.70 -3.04
C GLU A 55 -2.03 -9.20 -3.08
N ASP A 56 -3.30 -8.84 -2.98
CA ASP A 56 -3.74 -7.44 -2.88
C ASP A 56 -3.17 -6.75 -1.64
N ALA A 57 -3.21 -7.42 -0.48
CA ALA A 57 -2.66 -6.87 0.76
C ALA A 57 -1.13 -6.68 0.67
N GLU A 58 -0.41 -7.60 0.05
CA GLU A 58 1.03 -7.47 -0.18
C GLU A 58 1.35 -6.32 -1.16
N GLU A 59 0.56 -6.15 -2.20
CA GLU A 59 0.71 -5.06 -3.15
C GLU A 59 0.47 -3.71 -2.49
N ASP A 60 -0.56 -3.60 -1.65
CA ASP A 60 -0.87 -2.41 -0.87
C ASP A 60 0.27 -2.06 0.10
N LEU A 61 0.84 -3.07 0.79
CA LEU A 61 1.99 -2.87 1.67
C LEU A 61 3.24 -2.40 0.91
N ARG A 62 3.50 -2.95 -0.29
CA ARG A 62 4.59 -2.49 -1.16
C ARG A 62 4.37 -1.05 -1.59
N PHE A 63 3.14 -0.67 -1.94
CA PHE A 63 2.81 0.70 -2.30
C PHE A 63 3.04 1.68 -1.14
N ILE A 64 2.60 1.32 0.07
CA ILE A 64 2.87 2.11 1.29
C ILE A 64 4.38 2.25 1.52
N LYS A 65 5.15 1.18 1.34
CA LYS A 65 6.60 1.20 1.48
C LYS A 65 7.25 2.16 0.48
N HIS A 66 6.84 2.12 -0.80
CA HIS A 66 7.33 3.06 -1.81
C HIS A 66 7.00 4.51 -1.45
N PHE A 67 5.80 4.76 -0.93
CA PHE A 67 5.43 6.11 -0.50
C PHE A 67 6.28 6.60 0.69
N LYS A 68 6.50 5.75 1.69
CA LYS A 68 7.38 6.09 2.83
C LYS A 68 8.81 6.38 2.37
N ASN A 69 9.35 5.55 1.50
CA ASN A 69 10.68 5.77 0.94
C ASN A 69 10.73 7.08 0.13
N TYR A 70 9.69 7.40 -0.65
CA TYR A 70 9.60 8.67 -1.36
C TYR A 70 9.69 9.87 -0.42
N ILE A 71 8.94 9.86 0.69
CA ILE A 71 8.99 10.95 1.67
C ILE A 71 10.36 11.03 2.36
N SER A 72 10.98 9.88 2.67
CA SER A 72 12.29 9.83 3.30
C SER A 72 13.42 10.29 2.35
N GLU A 73 13.37 9.92 1.06
CA GLU A 73 14.38 10.31 0.08
C GLU A 73 14.28 11.79 -0.33
N GLU A 74 13.08 12.26 -0.63
CA GLU A 74 12.86 13.64 -1.08
C GLU A 74 12.84 14.64 0.07
N LYS A 75 12.68 14.14 1.32
CA LYS A 75 12.48 14.92 2.53
C LYS A 75 11.20 15.79 2.48
N ALA A 76 10.54 15.97 3.59
CA ALA A 76 9.38 16.83 3.67
C ALA A 76 9.77 18.21 4.19
N TYR A 77 9.43 19.24 3.46
CA TYR A 77 9.71 20.63 3.86
C TYR A 77 8.63 21.15 4.80
N THR A 78 9.01 22.02 5.72
CA THR A 78 8.06 22.70 6.61
C THR A 78 7.50 23.98 5.98
N ASN A 79 8.11 24.46 4.88
CA ASN A 79 7.63 25.60 4.11
C ASN A 79 6.85 25.15 2.87
N LYS A 80 5.64 25.66 2.73
CA LYS A 80 4.74 25.32 1.61
C LYS A 80 5.25 25.88 0.26
N LYS A 81 6.18 26.79 0.25
CA LYS A 81 6.84 27.32 -0.95
C LYS A 81 7.44 26.18 -1.78
N GLU A 82 8.10 25.25 -1.14
CA GLU A 82 8.77 24.12 -1.80
C GLU A 82 7.77 23.23 -2.55
N LEU A 83 6.61 22.99 -1.96
CA LEU A 83 5.53 22.29 -2.65
C LEU A 83 5.01 23.08 -3.85
N ALA A 84 4.80 24.37 -3.70
CA ALA A 84 4.18 25.20 -4.73
C ALA A 84 5.09 25.44 -5.95
N TYR A 85 6.39 25.59 -5.76
CA TYR A 85 7.35 25.93 -6.81
C TYR A 85 8.09 24.73 -7.37
N PHE A 86 8.40 23.74 -6.53
CA PHE A 86 9.24 22.60 -6.89
C PHE A 86 8.53 21.25 -6.81
N GLY A 87 7.31 21.22 -6.25
CA GLY A 87 6.53 20.01 -6.10
C GLY A 87 7.03 19.07 -5.00
N MET A 88 7.90 19.58 -4.12
CA MET A 88 8.48 18.80 -3.02
C MET A 88 7.42 18.49 -1.95
N PRO A 89 7.55 17.40 -1.20
CA PRO A 89 6.64 17.11 -0.09
C PRO A 89 6.65 18.22 0.95
N TYR A 90 5.48 18.57 1.48
CA TYR A 90 5.31 19.59 2.51
C TYR A 90 4.60 19.00 3.73
N PHE A 91 5.15 19.19 4.90
CA PHE A 91 4.57 18.75 6.16
C PHE A 91 4.24 19.93 7.09
N ASN A 92 2.95 20.09 7.36
CA ASN A 92 2.49 21.03 8.36
C ASN A 92 2.46 20.34 9.74
N GLN A 93 3.42 20.66 10.60
CA GLN A 93 3.57 20.05 11.92
C GLN A 93 2.39 20.37 12.85
N GLU A 94 1.87 21.62 12.83
CA GLU A 94 0.77 22.06 13.69
C GLU A 94 -0.53 21.31 13.38
N LYS A 95 -0.81 21.12 12.09
CA LYS A 95 -2.03 20.47 11.61
C LYS A 95 -1.87 18.98 11.37
N ASN A 96 -0.66 18.48 11.51
CA ASN A 96 -0.32 17.09 11.22
C ASN A 96 -0.78 16.65 9.81
N VAL A 97 -0.46 17.47 8.82
CA VAL A 97 -0.89 17.31 7.42
C VAL A 97 0.33 17.20 6.52
N LEU A 98 0.38 16.12 5.75
CA LEU A 98 1.34 15.93 4.67
C LEU A 98 0.66 16.28 3.34
N GLU A 99 1.31 17.10 2.53
CA GLU A 99 0.92 17.39 1.14
C GLU A 99 2.07 16.98 0.21
N PHE A 100 1.73 16.37 -0.92
CA PHE A 100 2.71 15.97 -1.93
C PHE A 100 2.17 16.20 -3.34
N ASN A 101 3.08 16.32 -4.30
CA ASN A 101 2.75 16.41 -5.71
C ASN A 101 2.69 15.01 -6.30
N LEU A 102 1.58 14.67 -6.99
CA LEU A 102 1.38 13.33 -7.55
C LEU A 102 2.34 13.04 -8.70
N ASP A 103 2.69 14.05 -9.52
CA ASP A 103 3.59 13.87 -10.65
C ASP A 103 5.01 13.53 -10.14
N LYS A 104 5.46 14.19 -9.07
CA LYS A 104 6.74 13.87 -8.43
C LYS A 104 6.77 12.48 -7.83
N PHE A 105 5.67 12.04 -7.23
CA PHE A 105 5.58 10.69 -6.71
C PHE A 105 5.53 9.64 -7.84
N GLU A 106 4.86 9.93 -8.94
CA GLU A 106 4.87 9.10 -10.14
C GLU A 106 6.28 8.98 -10.74
N ASP A 107 7.01 10.10 -10.87
CA ASP A 107 8.41 10.12 -11.31
C ASP A 107 9.31 9.27 -10.40
N TYR A 108 9.07 9.35 -9.07
CA TYR A 108 9.77 8.51 -8.11
C TYR A 108 9.50 7.02 -8.35
N LEU A 109 8.23 6.64 -8.51
CA LEU A 109 7.85 5.24 -8.80
C LEU A 109 8.51 4.74 -10.08
N HIS A 110 8.56 5.54 -11.15
CA HIS A 110 9.23 5.19 -12.39
C HIS A 110 10.74 4.97 -12.18
N ARG A 111 11.41 5.79 -11.36
CA ARG A 111 12.81 5.59 -10.97
C ARG A 111 13.03 4.26 -10.24
N GLN A 112 12.03 3.84 -9.44
CA GLN A 112 12.02 2.55 -8.75
C GLN A 112 11.55 1.38 -9.64
N LYS A 113 11.37 1.60 -10.96
CA LYS A 113 10.86 0.62 -11.93
C LYS A 113 9.46 0.09 -11.62
N VAL A 114 8.66 0.88 -10.91
CA VAL A 114 7.25 0.59 -10.63
C VAL A 114 6.40 1.34 -11.65
N ASN A 115 5.85 0.61 -12.61
CA ASN A 115 5.01 1.18 -13.66
C ASN A 115 3.53 0.98 -13.28
N LEU A 116 2.90 2.06 -12.84
CA LEU A 116 1.46 2.12 -12.57
C LEU A 116 0.81 3.05 -13.58
N ALA A 117 -0.34 2.66 -14.13
CA ALA A 117 -1.15 3.59 -14.88
C ALA A 117 -1.60 4.75 -13.98
N ARG A 118 -1.68 5.96 -14.53
CA ARG A 118 -2.06 7.16 -13.78
C ARG A 118 -3.37 7.00 -13.00
N VAL A 119 -4.35 6.31 -13.59
CA VAL A 119 -5.64 6.04 -12.96
C VAL A 119 -5.46 5.16 -11.72
N ASP A 120 -4.67 4.10 -11.82
CA ASP A 120 -4.42 3.18 -10.71
C ASP A 120 -3.64 3.88 -9.58
N LEU A 121 -2.67 4.72 -9.93
CA LEU A 121 -1.94 5.54 -8.97
C LEU A 121 -2.89 6.44 -8.16
N VAL A 122 -3.83 7.11 -8.84
CA VAL A 122 -4.86 7.94 -8.19
C VAL A 122 -5.73 7.10 -7.25
N ILE A 123 -6.20 5.95 -7.72
CA ILE A 123 -7.02 5.04 -6.92
C ILE A 123 -6.26 4.55 -5.69
N LYS A 124 -5.01 4.13 -5.84
CA LYS A 124 -4.16 3.69 -4.72
C LYS A 124 -3.90 4.82 -3.72
N CYS A 125 -3.60 6.03 -4.17
CA CYS A 125 -3.47 7.19 -3.28
C CYS A 125 -4.74 7.46 -2.48
N GLN A 126 -5.92 7.36 -3.09
CA GLN A 126 -7.20 7.58 -2.41
C GLN A 126 -7.55 6.45 -1.45
N LYS A 127 -7.43 5.20 -1.87
CA LYS A 127 -7.88 4.03 -1.10
C LYS A 127 -6.89 3.64 0.00
N ILE A 128 -5.59 3.60 -0.32
CA ILE A 128 -4.54 3.09 0.56
C ILE A 128 -3.99 4.20 1.45
N LEU A 129 -3.54 5.31 0.84
CA LEU A 129 -2.97 6.44 1.57
C LEU A 129 -4.03 7.37 2.17
N LYS A 130 -5.32 7.18 1.83
CA LYS A 130 -6.42 8.08 2.22
C LYS A 130 -6.17 9.55 1.82
N ALA A 131 -5.39 9.76 0.78
CA ALA A 131 -5.05 11.06 0.28
C ALA A 131 -6.20 11.69 -0.52
N LYS A 132 -6.39 12.99 -0.39
CA LYS A 132 -7.41 13.75 -1.12
C LYS A 132 -6.75 14.82 -1.96
N LYS A 133 -7.23 14.97 -3.20
CA LYS A 133 -6.78 16.06 -4.08
C LYS A 133 -7.12 17.40 -3.45
N ASN A 134 -6.15 18.28 -3.41
CA ASN A 134 -6.24 19.62 -2.84
C ASN A 134 -5.78 20.65 -3.86
N HIS A 135 -6.55 21.73 -3.99
CA HIS A 135 -6.19 22.88 -4.80
C HIS A 135 -5.86 24.04 -3.85
N GLY A 136 -4.67 24.53 -3.94
CA GLY A 136 -4.18 25.60 -3.07
C GLY A 136 -3.52 26.73 -3.87
N LYS A 137 -3.26 27.82 -3.17
CA LYS A 137 -2.44 28.94 -3.66
C LYS A 137 -1.33 29.20 -2.66
N TYR A 138 -0.17 29.57 -3.19
CA TYR A 138 0.93 30.11 -2.42
C TYR A 138 1.40 31.38 -3.12
N GLY A 139 1.16 32.54 -2.49
CA GLY A 139 1.27 33.81 -3.17
C GLY A 139 0.37 33.88 -4.40
N THR A 140 0.94 34.16 -5.55
CA THR A 140 0.23 34.20 -6.85
C THR A 140 0.18 32.84 -7.54
N LYS A 141 0.95 31.85 -7.07
CA LYS A 141 1.06 30.53 -7.71
C LYS A 141 -0.02 29.57 -7.23
N SER A 142 -0.79 29.02 -8.18
CA SER A 142 -1.70 27.91 -7.90
C SER A 142 -0.90 26.60 -7.85
N CYS A 143 -1.21 25.75 -6.90
CA CYS A 143 -0.64 24.41 -6.82
C CYS A 143 -1.73 23.35 -6.62
N VAL A 144 -1.52 22.19 -7.24
CA VAL A 144 -2.32 20.99 -7.03
C VAL A 144 -1.49 20.04 -6.21
N SER A 145 -2.02 19.63 -5.07
CA SER A 145 -1.37 18.67 -4.19
C SER A 145 -2.33 17.55 -3.78
N TRP A 146 -1.77 16.50 -3.21
CA TRP A 146 -2.52 15.45 -2.55
C TRP A 146 -2.25 15.54 -1.05
N ARG A 147 -3.32 15.64 -0.28
CA ARG A 147 -3.28 15.91 1.16
C ARG A 147 -3.66 14.67 1.95
N MET A 148 -2.82 14.34 2.91
CA MET A 148 -3.04 13.31 3.93
C MET A 148 -3.09 13.98 5.30
N ILE A 149 -4.00 13.53 6.17
CA ILE A 149 -4.21 14.06 7.52
C ILE A 149 -3.76 13.01 8.54
N ASN A 150 -3.31 13.45 9.71
CA ASN A 150 -2.85 12.62 10.81
C ASN A 150 -1.64 11.74 10.46
N GLN A 151 -0.72 12.27 9.68
CA GLN A 151 0.52 11.58 9.36
C GLN A 151 1.60 11.89 10.40
N LYS A 152 2.28 10.83 10.86
CA LYS A 152 3.51 10.97 11.65
C LYS A 152 4.68 10.86 10.69
N ILE A 153 5.51 11.88 10.67
CA ILE A 153 6.76 11.92 9.92
C ILE A 153 7.88 12.04 10.93
N ASP A 154 8.91 11.23 10.79
CA ASP A 154 10.07 11.28 11.66
C ASP A 154 10.84 12.58 11.43
N LYS A 155 11.47 13.10 12.49
CA LYS A 155 12.22 14.37 12.38
C LYS A 155 13.36 14.29 11.37
N GLU A 156 13.92 13.12 11.17
CA GLU A 156 14.98 12.86 10.20
C GLU A 156 14.52 12.99 8.75
N ASP A 157 13.22 12.81 8.50
CA ASP A 157 12.60 12.96 7.19
C ASP A 157 12.12 14.39 6.91
N LEU A 158 12.40 15.33 7.82
CA LEU A 158 12.03 16.73 7.68
C LEU A 158 13.24 17.60 7.33
N ILE A 159 13.06 18.47 6.35
CA ILE A 159 13.90 19.66 6.18
C ILE A 159 13.17 20.81 6.89
N VAL A 160 13.77 21.26 7.97
CA VAL A 160 13.37 22.55 8.56
C VAL A 160 14.04 23.60 7.69
N ASP A 161 13.23 24.45 7.03
CA ASP A 161 13.78 25.56 6.24
C ASP A 161 14.58 26.46 7.16
N GLY A 162 15.87 26.23 7.19
CA GLY A 162 16.83 27.13 7.79
C GLY A 162 16.83 28.43 6.99
N GLU A 163 17.16 29.52 7.64
CA GLU A 163 17.36 30.82 7.06
C GLU A 163 18.21 30.69 5.79
N TYR A 164 17.55 30.75 4.62
CA TYR A 164 18.28 31.09 3.40
C TYR A 164 18.72 32.53 3.57
N GLU A 165 20.00 32.74 3.83
CA GLU A 165 20.59 34.07 3.62
C GLU A 165 20.22 34.47 2.20
N GLU A 166 19.38 35.49 2.05
CA GLU A 166 19.16 36.15 0.77
C GLU A 166 20.54 36.53 0.26
N ILE A 167 21.03 35.85 -0.74
CA ILE A 167 22.13 36.35 -1.53
C ILE A 167 21.56 37.56 -2.27
N THR A 168 21.60 38.70 -1.63
CA THR A 168 21.42 39.98 -2.26
C THR A 168 22.57 40.15 -3.24
N ASN A 169 22.32 39.81 -4.51
CA ASN A 169 23.15 40.25 -5.59
C ASN A 169 22.97 41.78 -5.72
N GLU A 170 23.72 42.51 -4.91
CA GLU A 170 24.10 43.86 -5.24
C GLU A 170 25.15 43.79 -6.34
N GLN A 171 24.73 44.01 -7.58
CA GLN A 171 25.51 44.71 -8.64
C GLN A 171 24.58 45.27 -9.69
#